data_b0293439feb349e0ae0760070b1acbef
#
_entry.id   b0293439feb349e0ae0760070b1acbef
#
_cell.length_a   1.000
_cell.length_b   1.000
_cell.length_c   1.000
_cell.angle_alpha   90.00
_cell.angle_beta   90.00
_cell.angle_gamma   90.00
#
_symmetry.space_group_name_H-M   'P 1'
#
loop_
_entity.id
_entity.type
_entity.pdbx_description
1 polymer ?
#
loop_
_entity_poly.entity_id
_entity_poly.type
_entity_poly.pdbx_seq_one_letter_code
_entity_poly.pdbx_strand_id
1 'polypeptide(L)'
;RRYEFWFCLLALHKIGAIAIPATHLLTAKDLIYRNNAADIKAVISIAEDEVVSHIEASLEKSPTLKHKVLVNGEKDGWLNFNDEISKASPNFERPTGSEATRNTDISLLYFTSGTTGMPKMVQHNFVYPIGHIITAKYWQNVMDGGLHLTVADTGWAKAVWGKIYGQWICGSAVFV
;
A
#
# COMPACT_ATOMS: atom_id res chain seq x y z
N ARG A 1 4.02 5.56 -11.62
CA ARG A 1 2.91 5.68 -10.67
C ARG A 1 1.64 5.19 -11.32
N ARG A 2 0.75 4.57 -10.51
CA ARG A 2 -0.48 3.94 -11.01
C ARG A 2 -1.60 4.24 -10.03
N TYR A 3 -2.79 4.60 -10.53
CA TYR A 3 -3.96 4.92 -9.70
C TYR A 3 -4.48 3.72 -8.88
N GLU A 4 -4.19 2.49 -9.33
CA GLU A 4 -4.55 1.26 -8.65
C GLU A 4 -3.97 1.19 -7.22
N PHE A 5 -2.85 1.85 -6.97
CA PHE A 5 -2.27 1.95 -5.63
C PHE A 5 -3.27 2.53 -4.61
N TRP A 6 -3.99 3.59 -5.00
CA TRP A 6 -4.99 4.23 -4.11
C TRP A 6 -6.19 3.31 -3.86
N PHE A 7 -6.67 2.63 -4.88
CA PHE A 7 -7.76 1.67 -4.75
C PHE A 7 -7.37 0.49 -3.86
N CYS A 8 -6.20 -0.10 -4.09
CA CYS A 8 -5.67 -1.18 -3.26
C CYS A 8 -5.52 -0.76 -1.81
N LEU A 9 -4.96 0.42 -1.53
CA LEU A 9 -4.76 0.91 -0.18
C LEU A 9 -6.09 1.06 0.57
N LEU A 10 -7.10 1.68 -0.06
CA LEU A 10 -8.43 1.82 0.53
C LEU A 10 -9.13 0.48 0.71
N ALA A 11 -8.99 -0.44 -0.25
CA ALA A 11 -9.56 -1.78 -0.15
C ALA A 11 -8.96 -2.55 1.03
N LEU A 12 -7.63 -2.52 1.18
CA LEU A 12 -6.94 -3.14 2.32
C LEU A 12 -7.41 -2.56 3.66
N HIS A 13 -7.60 -1.25 3.74
CA HIS A 13 -8.16 -0.62 4.95
C HIS A 13 -9.60 -1.06 5.24
N LYS A 14 -10.43 -1.21 4.20
CA LYS A 14 -11.82 -1.68 4.37
C LYS A 14 -11.92 -3.09 4.94
N ILE A 15 -11.02 -3.98 4.52
CA ILE A 15 -10.98 -5.37 4.99
C ILE A 15 -10.13 -5.58 6.25
N GLY A 16 -9.55 -4.53 6.80
CA GLY A 16 -8.68 -4.61 7.99
C GLY A 16 -7.31 -5.23 7.74
N ALA A 17 -6.86 -5.29 6.48
CA ALA A 17 -5.53 -5.79 6.14
C ALA A 17 -4.46 -4.70 6.30
N ILE A 18 -3.25 -5.12 6.67
CA ILE A 18 -2.10 -4.21 6.79
C ILE A 18 -1.53 -3.91 5.40
N ALA A 19 -1.55 -2.66 5.00
CA ALA A 19 -0.90 -2.22 3.78
C ALA A 19 0.59 -1.98 4.00
N ILE A 20 1.43 -2.47 3.08
CA ILE A 20 2.89 -2.32 3.12
C ILE A 20 3.37 -1.72 1.80
N PRO A 21 3.31 -0.40 1.63
CA PRO A 21 3.78 0.24 0.41
C PRO A 21 5.27 -0.03 0.17
N ALA A 22 5.61 -0.32 -1.07
CA ALA A 22 6.97 -0.65 -1.47
C ALA A 22 7.35 0.06 -2.77
N THR A 23 8.60 0.43 -2.90
CA THR A 23 9.15 0.98 -4.15
C THR A 23 9.44 -0.15 -5.15
N HIS A 24 9.34 0.16 -6.44
CA HIS A 24 9.72 -0.75 -7.53
C HIS A 24 11.24 -1.06 -7.58
N LEU A 25 12.04 -0.32 -6.81
CA LEU A 25 13.51 -0.49 -6.77
C LEU A 25 13.98 -1.63 -5.84
N LEU A 26 13.07 -2.37 -5.22
CA LEU A 26 13.44 -3.47 -4.32
C LEU A 26 14.00 -4.65 -5.10
N THR A 27 15.19 -5.10 -4.68
CA THR A 27 15.82 -6.32 -5.19
C THR A 27 15.18 -7.57 -4.58
N ALA A 28 15.47 -8.75 -5.16
CA ALA A 28 15.02 -10.03 -4.59
C ALA A 28 15.47 -10.22 -3.13
N LYS A 29 16.68 -9.78 -2.77
CA LYS A 29 17.18 -9.82 -1.39
C LYS A 29 16.35 -8.97 -0.44
N ASP A 30 15.97 -7.76 -0.86
CA ASP A 30 15.15 -6.87 -0.07
C ASP A 30 13.73 -7.44 0.14
N LEU A 31 13.18 -8.03 -0.92
CA LEU A 31 11.87 -8.69 -0.89
C LEU A 31 11.86 -9.88 0.06
N ILE A 32 12.87 -10.78 -0.03
CA ILE A 32 12.99 -11.92 0.89
C ILE A 32 12.99 -11.46 2.35
N TYR A 33 13.78 -10.44 2.67
CA TYR A 33 13.82 -9.92 4.02
C TYR A 33 12.47 -9.37 4.47
N ARG A 34 11.84 -8.50 3.67
CA ARG A 34 10.57 -7.86 4.01
C ARG A 34 9.43 -8.86 4.09
N ASN A 35 9.37 -9.80 3.16
CA ASN A 35 8.34 -10.83 3.12
C ASN A 35 8.35 -11.70 4.39
N ASN A 36 9.55 -12.08 4.86
CA ASN A 36 9.68 -12.89 6.06
C ASN A 36 9.53 -12.06 7.34
N ALA A 37 10.06 -10.83 7.40
CA ALA A 37 9.98 -9.99 8.58
C ALA A 37 8.55 -9.54 8.91
N ALA A 38 7.70 -9.37 7.89
CA ALA A 38 6.32 -8.92 8.04
C ALA A 38 5.28 -10.00 7.69
N ASP A 39 5.69 -11.25 7.49
CA ASP A 39 4.79 -12.38 7.12
C ASP A 39 3.85 -12.03 5.96
N ILE A 40 4.39 -11.39 4.91
CA ILE A 40 3.60 -10.89 3.78
C ILE A 40 2.88 -12.04 3.07
N LYS A 41 1.57 -11.89 2.86
CA LYS A 41 0.70 -12.91 2.26
C LYS A 41 0.44 -12.67 0.78
N ALA A 42 0.43 -11.41 0.36
CA ALA A 42 0.10 -11.01 -1.00
C ALA A 42 1.01 -9.90 -1.49
N VAL A 43 1.29 -9.89 -2.78
CA VAL A 43 1.95 -8.79 -3.49
C VAL A 43 1.08 -8.33 -4.64
N ILE A 44 0.91 -7.01 -4.78
CA ILE A 44 0.26 -6.38 -5.91
C ILE A 44 1.33 -5.54 -6.62
N SER A 45 1.60 -5.83 -7.87
CA SER A 45 2.72 -5.26 -8.61
C SER A 45 2.33 -4.79 -10.00
N ILE A 46 3.21 -3.98 -10.59
CA ILE A 46 3.20 -3.64 -12.00
C ILE A 46 3.87 -4.74 -12.81
N ALA A 47 3.50 -4.87 -14.09
CA ALA A 47 4.06 -5.87 -15.02
C ALA A 47 5.33 -5.35 -15.71
N GLU A 48 6.29 -4.83 -14.93
CA GLU A 48 7.63 -4.51 -15.41
C GLU A 48 8.54 -5.71 -15.18
N ASP A 49 9.26 -6.16 -16.22
CA ASP A 49 10.04 -7.39 -16.22
C ASP A 49 11.05 -7.46 -15.06
N GLU A 50 11.75 -6.37 -14.79
CA GLU A 50 12.72 -6.30 -13.69
C GLU A 50 12.04 -6.48 -12.32
N VAL A 51 10.91 -5.78 -12.08
CA VAL A 51 10.16 -5.87 -10.83
C VAL A 51 9.61 -7.28 -10.62
N VAL A 52 9.00 -7.83 -11.67
CA VAL A 52 8.44 -9.18 -11.64
C VAL A 52 9.53 -10.23 -11.42
N SER A 53 10.69 -10.09 -12.08
CA SER A 53 11.81 -11.02 -11.91
C SER A 53 12.34 -11.04 -10.48
N HIS A 54 12.43 -9.90 -9.81
CA HIS A 54 12.85 -9.82 -8.42
C HIS A 54 11.81 -10.46 -7.46
N ILE A 55 10.52 -10.28 -7.74
CA ILE A 55 9.47 -10.94 -6.94
C ILE A 55 9.56 -12.45 -7.12
N GLU A 56 9.62 -12.95 -8.36
CA GLU A 56 9.73 -14.39 -8.64
C GLU A 56 10.99 -15.00 -7.99
N ALA A 57 12.14 -14.35 -8.10
CA ALA A 57 13.37 -14.82 -7.46
C ALA A 57 13.29 -14.84 -5.91
N SER A 58 12.34 -14.13 -5.32
CA SER A 58 12.14 -14.10 -3.86
C SER A 58 11.25 -15.24 -3.34
N LEU A 59 10.43 -15.87 -4.19
CA LEU A 59 9.34 -16.77 -3.77
C LEU A 59 9.82 -17.98 -2.99
N GLU A 60 10.86 -18.64 -3.45
CA GLU A 60 11.40 -19.85 -2.79
C GLU A 60 11.74 -19.60 -1.31
N LYS A 61 12.21 -18.38 -1.00
CA LYS A 61 12.60 -17.96 0.35
C LYS A 61 11.57 -17.10 1.07
N SER A 62 10.35 -17.01 0.54
CA SER A 62 9.23 -16.22 1.08
C SER A 62 7.99 -17.11 1.28
N PRO A 63 8.00 -18.07 2.21
CA PRO A 63 6.97 -19.11 2.31
C PRO A 63 5.57 -18.59 2.65
N THR A 64 5.46 -17.38 3.18
CA THR A 64 4.17 -16.75 3.52
C THR A 64 3.50 -16.06 2.34
N LEU A 65 4.27 -15.70 1.29
CA LEU A 65 3.76 -15.01 0.10
C LEU A 65 3.01 -16.01 -0.81
N LYS A 66 1.67 -15.95 -0.79
CA LYS A 66 0.79 -16.90 -1.48
C LYS A 66 0.08 -16.30 -2.69
N HIS A 67 -0.19 -15.01 -2.68
CA HIS A 67 -0.98 -14.35 -3.72
C HIS A 67 -0.14 -13.30 -4.45
N LYS A 68 -0.19 -13.36 -5.78
CA LYS A 68 0.52 -12.45 -6.67
C LYS A 68 -0.48 -11.84 -7.64
N VAL A 69 -0.55 -10.52 -7.71
CA VAL A 69 -1.49 -9.78 -8.55
C VAL A 69 -0.72 -8.79 -9.43
N LEU A 70 -1.01 -8.77 -10.73
CA LEU A 70 -0.51 -7.77 -11.67
C LEU A 70 -1.60 -6.76 -12.04
N VAL A 71 -1.29 -5.46 -11.99
CA VAL A 71 -2.24 -4.38 -12.26
C VAL A 71 -2.34 -3.98 -13.74
N ASN A 72 -1.33 -4.27 -14.55
CA ASN A 72 -1.26 -3.82 -15.96
C ASN A 72 -0.59 -4.84 -16.88
N GLY A 73 -0.85 -6.10 -16.69
CA GLY A 73 -0.29 -7.17 -17.52
C GLY A 73 -0.75 -8.54 -17.08
N GLU A 74 -0.27 -9.55 -17.78
CA GLU A 74 -0.58 -10.96 -17.55
C GLU A 74 0.69 -11.77 -17.38
N LYS A 75 0.66 -12.75 -16.49
CA LYS A 75 1.73 -13.72 -16.30
C LYS A 75 1.18 -14.98 -15.68
N ASP A 76 1.64 -16.13 -16.15
CA ASP A 76 1.28 -17.42 -15.59
C ASP A 76 1.57 -17.49 -14.08
N GLY A 77 0.58 -17.96 -13.31
CA GLY A 77 0.67 -18.04 -11.86
C GLY A 77 0.45 -16.70 -11.12
N TRP A 78 0.03 -15.65 -11.82
CA TRP A 78 -0.39 -14.37 -11.26
C TRP A 78 -1.88 -14.11 -11.56
N LEU A 79 -2.55 -13.45 -10.63
CA LEU A 79 -3.90 -12.94 -10.84
C LEU A 79 -3.83 -11.62 -11.63
N ASN A 80 -4.71 -11.43 -12.61
CA ASN A 80 -4.87 -10.16 -13.29
C ASN A 80 -5.82 -9.26 -12.47
N PHE A 81 -5.37 -8.08 -12.12
CA PHE A 81 -6.12 -7.14 -11.27
C PHE A 81 -7.49 -6.76 -11.87
N ASN A 82 -7.54 -6.46 -13.15
CA ASN A 82 -8.78 -6.04 -13.80
C ASN A 82 -9.78 -7.20 -13.91
N ASP A 83 -9.30 -8.41 -14.21
CA ASP A 83 -10.14 -9.60 -14.29
C ASP A 83 -10.76 -9.94 -12.93
N GLU A 84 -9.96 -9.87 -11.87
CA GLU A 84 -10.48 -10.16 -10.53
C GLU A 84 -11.48 -9.09 -10.06
N ILE A 85 -11.24 -7.80 -10.34
CA ILE A 85 -12.21 -6.74 -10.05
C ILE A 85 -13.50 -6.93 -10.83
N SER A 86 -13.43 -7.34 -12.11
CA SER A 86 -14.62 -7.52 -12.93
C SER A 86 -15.56 -8.64 -12.42
N LYS A 87 -15.00 -9.62 -11.72
CA LYS A 87 -15.74 -10.74 -11.09
C LYS A 87 -16.22 -10.40 -9.67
N ALA A 88 -15.65 -9.37 -9.05
CA ALA A 88 -15.98 -9.03 -7.67
C ALA A 88 -17.35 -8.40 -7.53
N SER A 89 -18.02 -8.66 -6.40
CA SER A 89 -19.27 -7.98 -6.06
C SER A 89 -19.02 -6.49 -5.77
N PRO A 90 -19.84 -5.58 -6.32
CA PRO A 90 -19.79 -4.16 -5.95
C PRO A 90 -20.28 -3.92 -4.52
N ASN A 91 -20.99 -4.87 -3.91
CA ASN A 91 -21.51 -4.78 -2.56
C ASN A 91 -20.45 -5.31 -1.58
N PHE A 92 -19.96 -4.42 -0.72
CA PHE A 92 -19.05 -4.76 0.36
C PHE A 92 -19.76 -4.65 1.70
N GLU A 93 -19.88 -5.77 2.41
CA GLU A 93 -20.37 -5.79 3.78
C GLU A 93 -19.19 -5.61 4.73
N ARG A 94 -19.23 -4.54 5.52
CA ARG A 94 -18.18 -4.27 6.50
C ARG A 94 -18.22 -5.30 7.62
N PRO A 95 -17.08 -5.93 7.97
CA PRO A 95 -17.02 -6.82 9.13
C PRO A 95 -17.50 -6.15 10.40
N THR A 96 -18.24 -6.91 11.23
CA THR A 96 -18.84 -6.44 12.48
C THR A 96 -18.43 -7.34 13.64
N GLY A 97 -18.76 -6.94 14.88
CA GLY A 97 -18.46 -7.72 16.08
C GLY A 97 -16.95 -7.87 16.33
N SER A 98 -16.49 -9.09 16.54
CA SER A 98 -15.07 -9.40 16.80
C SER A 98 -14.14 -9.20 15.59
N GLU A 99 -14.71 -9.23 14.39
CA GLU A 99 -13.97 -9.04 13.13
C GLU A 99 -13.91 -7.58 12.68
N ALA A 100 -14.64 -6.69 13.36
CA ALA A 100 -14.63 -5.27 13.04
C ALA A 100 -13.25 -4.64 13.30
N THR A 101 -12.74 -3.93 12.32
CA THR A 101 -11.50 -3.14 12.46
C THR A 101 -11.63 -2.10 13.56
N ARG A 102 -10.65 -2.01 14.44
CA ARG A 102 -10.59 -1.07 15.57
C ARG A 102 -9.56 0.04 15.28
N ASN A 103 -9.72 1.17 15.92
CA ASN A 103 -8.79 2.29 15.80
C ASN A 103 -7.35 1.94 16.19
N THR A 104 -7.16 0.97 17.07
CA THR A 104 -5.86 0.50 17.55
C THR A 104 -5.20 -0.54 16.65
N ASP A 105 -5.94 -1.11 15.69
CA ASP A 105 -5.40 -2.11 14.77
C ASP A 105 -4.40 -1.47 13.81
N ILE A 106 -3.39 -2.24 13.43
CA ILE A 106 -2.38 -1.78 12.48
C ILE A 106 -3.01 -1.73 11.08
N SER A 107 -2.94 -0.58 10.44
CA SER A 107 -3.44 -0.37 9.07
C SER A 107 -2.33 -0.25 8.04
N LEU A 108 -1.15 0.18 8.47
CA LEU A 108 -0.07 0.55 7.58
C LEU A 108 1.29 0.23 8.23
N LEU A 109 2.20 -0.31 7.43
CA LEU A 109 3.56 -0.62 7.84
C LEU A 109 4.55 -0.12 6.78
N TYR A 110 5.60 0.56 7.23
CA TYR A 110 6.71 0.97 6.38
C TYR A 110 8.03 0.36 6.83
N PHE A 111 8.85 -0.02 5.86
CA PHE A 111 10.25 -0.33 6.08
C PHE A 111 11.08 0.94 5.90
N THR A 112 11.77 1.36 6.94
CA THR A 112 12.64 2.54 6.93
C THR A 112 14.10 2.13 6.96
N SER A 113 14.99 2.96 6.38
CA SER A 113 16.43 2.74 6.48
C SER A 113 16.88 2.75 7.95
N GLY A 114 17.39 1.62 8.42
CA GLY A 114 17.96 1.52 9.75
C GLY A 114 19.38 2.08 9.76
N THR A 115 19.80 2.67 10.87
CA THR A 115 21.18 3.15 11.08
C THR A 115 22.19 2.01 11.26
N THR A 116 21.75 0.79 11.50
CA THR A 116 22.57 -0.36 11.92
C THR A 116 22.34 -1.62 11.08
N GLY A 117 22.00 -1.52 9.80
CA GLY A 117 21.86 -2.69 8.94
C GLY A 117 20.49 -2.84 8.28
N MET A 118 19.71 -3.87 8.62
CA MET A 118 18.44 -4.18 7.93
C MET A 118 17.35 -3.14 8.21
N PRO A 119 16.43 -2.90 7.26
CA PRO A 119 15.33 -1.97 7.43
C PRO A 119 14.47 -2.27 8.66
N LYS A 120 14.07 -1.22 9.38
CA LYS A 120 13.17 -1.34 10.53
C LYS A 120 11.72 -1.20 10.08
N MET A 121 10.83 -1.93 10.75
CA MET A 121 9.38 -1.83 10.54
C MET A 121 8.80 -0.73 11.42
N VAL A 122 8.12 0.24 10.79
CA VAL A 122 7.36 1.30 11.46
C VAL A 122 5.89 1.09 11.15
N GLN A 123 5.08 0.88 12.17
CA GLN A 123 3.65 0.61 12.05
C GLN A 123 2.82 1.81 12.44
N HIS A 124 1.68 1.97 11.77
CA HIS A 124 0.68 2.99 12.05
C HIS A 124 -0.70 2.34 12.16
N ASN A 125 -1.52 2.85 13.08
CA ASN A 125 -2.87 2.37 13.29
C ASN A 125 -3.90 3.17 12.47
N PHE A 126 -5.19 2.83 12.59
CA PHE A 126 -6.27 3.50 11.87
C PHE A 126 -6.55 4.95 12.31
N VAL A 127 -5.94 5.44 13.39
CA VAL A 127 -6.02 6.86 13.80
C VAL A 127 -5.01 7.73 13.05
N TYR A 128 -3.92 7.14 12.53
CA TYR A 128 -2.86 7.84 11.83
C TYR A 128 -3.33 8.80 10.72
N PRO A 129 -4.28 8.42 9.84
CA PRO A 129 -4.79 9.32 8.80
C PRO A 129 -5.35 10.64 9.34
N ILE A 130 -6.01 10.62 10.50
CA ILE A 130 -6.64 11.80 11.11
C ILE A 130 -5.58 12.83 11.53
N GLY A 131 -4.42 12.37 12.00
CA GLY A 131 -3.30 13.24 12.36
C GLY A 131 -2.79 14.10 11.18
N HIS A 132 -3.00 13.64 9.95
CA HIS A 132 -2.55 14.35 8.75
C HIS A 132 -3.46 15.51 8.32
N ILE A 133 -4.61 15.71 8.94
CA ILE A 133 -5.46 16.90 8.71
C ILE A 133 -4.68 18.17 9.03
N ILE A 134 -3.93 18.18 10.13
CA ILE A 134 -3.14 19.33 10.57
C ILE A 134 -2.05 19.66 9.54
N THR A 135 -1.29 18.65 9.12
CA THR A 135 -0.22 18.85 8.11
C THR A 135 -0.76 19.25 6.75
N ALA A 136 -1.89 18.68 6.33
CA ALA A 136 -2.51 19.04 5.06
C ALA A 136 -3.01 20.49 5.05
N LYS A 137 -3.78 20.89 6.07
CA LYS A 137 -4.36 22.25 6.12
C LYS A 137 -3.32 23.34 6.34
N TYR A 138 -2.42 23.16 7.31
CA TYR A 138 -1.61 24.25 7.83
C TYR A 138 -0.17 24.26 7.34
N TRP A 139 0.32 23.16 6.81
CA TRP A 139 1.66 23.08 6.24
C TRP A 139 1.64 22.92 4.72
N GLN A 140 0.80 22.03 4.18
CA GLN A 140 0.70 21.82 2.74
C GLN A 140 -0.31 22.75 2.06
N ASN A 141 -1.05 23.49 2.84
CA ASN A 141 -2.05 24.46 2.37
C ASN A 141 -3.11 23.84 1.44
N VAL A 142 -3.55 22.65 1.77
CA VAL A 142 -4.55 21.91 1.00
C VAL A 142 -5.91 22.58 1.13
N MET A 143 -6.51 22.91 -0.01
CA MET A 143 -7.83 23.56 -0.10
C MET A 143 -8.90 22.53 -0.51
N ASP A 144 -10.09 22.67 0.09
CA ASP A 144 -11.29 21.94 -0.33
C ASP A 144 -11.64 22.23 -1.80
N GLY A 145 -11.96 21.20 -2.57
CA GLY A 145 -12.20 21.31 -4.01
C GLY A 145 -10.94 21.56 -4.85
N GLY A 146 -9.75 21.65 -4.24
CA GLY A 146 -8.49 21.88 -4.93
C GLY A 146 -7.90 20.62 -5.57
N LEU A 147 -6.76 20.82 -6.28
CA LEU A 147 -5.93 19.74 -6.83
C LEU A 147 -4.54 19.81 -6.20
N HIS A 148 -4.14 18.74 -5.50
CA HIS A 148 -2.86 18.68 -4.81
C HIS A 148 -1.86 17.75 -5.50
N LEU A 149 -0.65 18.24 -5.72
CA LEU A 149 0.48 17.47 -6.25
C LEU A 149 1.57 17.31 -5.20
N THR A 150 1.97 16.07 -4.93
CA THR A 150 3.19 15.76 -4.17
C THR A 150 4.13 14.89 -5.00
N VAL A 151 5.35 15.35 -5.19
CA VAL A 151 6.39 14.55 -5.85
C VAL A 151 6.99 13.56 -4.84
N ALA A 152 6.44 12.36 -4.81
CA ALA A 152 6.94 11.25 -4.00
C ALA A 152 6.62 9.90 -4.67
N ASP A 153 7.51 8.93 -4.52
CA ASP A 153 7.24 7.52 -4.85
C ASP A 153 6.24 6.95 -3.84
N THR A 154 5.30 6.11 -4.31
CA THR A 154 4.25 5.52 -3.47
C THR A 154 4.78 4.52 -2.45
N GLY A 155 5.98 3.99 -2.63
CA GLY A 155 6.66 3.15 -1.66
C GLY A 155 7.27 3.87 -0.46
N TRP A 156 7.23 5.20 -0.42
CA TRP A 156 7.75 6.03 0.68
C TRP A 156 6.63 6.58 1.55
N ALA A 157 6.87 6.67 2.86
CA ALA A 157 5.90 7.22 3.81
C ALA A 157 5.39 8.61 3.42
N LYS A 158 6.22 9.43 2.76
CA LYS A 158 5.84 10.74 2.24
C LYS A 158 4.60 10.69 1.32
N ALA A 159 4.38 9.59 0.60
CA ALA A 159 3.23 9.47 -0.28
C ALA A 159 1.91 9.43 0.50
N VAL A 160 1.82 8.74 1.63
CA VAL A 160 0.57 8.63 2.38
C VAL A 160 0.16 9.92 3.04
N TRP A 161 1.09 10.68 3.61
CA TRP A 161 0.76 11.98 4.21
C TRP A 161 0.79 13.15 3.21
N GLY A 162 1.41 12.97 2.04
CA GLY A 162 1.50 14.01 1.01
C GLY A 162 0.52 13.88 -0.14
N LYS A 163 -0.13 12.73 -0.34
CA LYS A 163 -1.05 12.52 -1.48
C LYS A 163 -2.19 11.53 -1.25
N ILE A 164 -2.50 11.22 0.01
CA ILE A 164 -3.62 10.32 0.31
C ILE A 164 -4.47 10.91 1.43
N TYR A 165 -4.07 10.70 2.67
CA TYR A 165 -4.97 10.89 3.82
C TYR A 165 -5.37 12.35 4.06
N GLY A 166 -4.42 13.21 4.32
CA GLY A 166 -4.71 14.60 4.62
C GLY A 166 -5.41 15.32 3.48
N GLN A 167 -4.98 15.06 2.24
CA GLN A 167 -5.55 15.67 1.05
C GLN A 167 -7.02 15.26 0.86
N TRP A 168 -7.32 13.97 0.94
CA TRP A 168 -8.68 13.48 0.77
C TRP A 168 -9.60 13.86 1.92
N ILE A 169 -9.13 13.79 3.17
CA ILE A 169 -9.92 14.22 4.34
C ILE A 169 -10.21 15.73 4.28
N CYS A 170 -9.31 16.51 3.69
CA CYS A 170 -9.49 17.96 3.49
C CYS A 170 -10.22 18.31 2.18
N GLY A 171 -10.77 17.34 1.45
CA GLY A 171 -11.61 17.56 0.28
C GLY A 171 -10.87 17.88 -1.02
N SER A 172 -9.54 17.64 -1.08
CA SER A 172 -8.76 17.92 -2.29
C SER A 172 -8.63 16.69 -3.18
N ALA A 173 -8.71 16.89 -4.50
CA ALA A 173 -8.26 15.90 -5.45
C ALA A 173 -6.73 15.74 -5.41
N VAL A 174 -6.23 14.56 -5.79
CA VAL A 174 -4.80 14.27 -5.83
C VAL A 174 -4.37 13.99 -7.26
N PHE A 175 -3.33 14.67 -7.70
CA PHE A 175 -2.70 14.38 -8.99
C PHE A 175 -1.82 13.13 -8.88
N VAL A 176 -2.02 12.17 -9.81
CA VAL A 176 -1.35 10.87 -9.86
C VAL A 176 -0.25 10.81 -10.91
#